data_2e0ffc610a67056c51b1b8a38235c464
#
_entry.id   2e0ffc610a67056c51b1b8a38235c464
#
_cell.length_a   1.000
_cell.length_b   1.000
_cell.length_c   1.000
_cell.angle_alpha   90.00
_cell.angle_beta   90.00
_cell.angle_gamma   90.00
#
_symmetry.space_group_name_H-M   'P 1'
#
loop_
_entity.id
_entity.type
_entity.pdbx_description
1 polymer ?
#
loop_
_entity_poly.entity_id
_entity_poly.type
_entity_poly.pdbx_seq_one_letter_code
_entity_poly.pdbx_strand_id
1 'polypeptide(L)'
;MFSKETYVGRRAELKKLVKSGIILLFGNNESPANFPANGFYPFRQDSSFLYYFGLQRDGLVGVIDVDNDVETLIGDDIDIDDIVWYGSVDSVKDMAGMCGVANTAPMKQLQAICGNAMKENRKVHFLPPYRHDTMISISDLLGIHPSKQREAASMELINAVVKQRSTKSQLEIDEIERACAIGYKMHTTAMRLTKPGVTEKFVGGQVDGIAQSYGSMVSFPTIFTQHGEIMHGNPSMAVLESGRLALCDCGAETMEHYCSDNTRTFPVNGKFDQRQLEIYSIVEDCHDLALKLSKPGVKYLDVHMGICRLMTDRLKELGLMKGDTEEAVRAGAHAMFLPHGLGHMMGMDVHDMEGLGQIYVGFDEETRPNLEQFGTNCLRMGRRLEEGFVITDEPGIYFIPALIDEWRAKGLHKDFINYEKLETYKDFGGIRIEDDLLITKDGCRFLGKELIPYHPKDVEEYMSKN
;
A
#
# COMPACT_ATOMS: atom_id res chain seq x y z
N MET A 1 -10.37 15.21 -9.99
CA MET A 1 -11.50 14.35 -10.39
C MET A 1 -11.37 14.00 -11.87
N PHE A 2 -11.50 12.74 -12.24
CA PHE A 2 -11.51 12.32 -13.64
C PHE A 2 -12.78 12.80 -14.37
N SER A 3 -12.86 12.55 -15.67
CA SER A 3 -14.06 12.89 -16.41
C SER A 3 -15.26 12.05 -15.96
N LYS A 4 -16.46 12.60 -16.10
CA LYS A 4 -17.72 11.91 -15.80
C LYS A 4 -17.82 10.54 -16.48
N GLU A 5 -17.37 10.45 -17.73
CA GLU A 5 -17.41 9.23 -18.54
C GLU A 5 -16.57 8.10 -17.92
N THR A 6 -15.49 8.42 -17.23
CA THR A 6 -14.67 7.45 -16.51
C THR A 6 -15.49 6.74 -15.42
N TYR A 7 -16.19 7.50 -14.59
CA TYR A 7 -17.00 6.93 -13.51
C TYR A 7 -18.22 6.16 -14.03
N VAL A 8 -18.89 6.68 -15.06
CA VAL A 8 -19.99 5.97 -15.74
C VAL A 8 -19.51 4.65 -16.31
N GLY A 9 -18.36 4.63 -16.99
CA GLY A 9 -17.76 3.41 -17.55
C GLY A 9 -17.39 2.38 -16.47
N ARG A 10 -16.78 2.82 -15.36
CA ARG A 10 -16.43 1.94 -14.22
C ARG A 10 -17.67 1.30 -13.59
N ARG A 11 -18.74 2.06 -13.36
CA ARG A 11 -19.99 1.51 -12.81
C ARG A 11 -20.70 0.60 -13.81
N ALA A 12 -20.68 0.93 -15.10
CA ALA A 12 -21.25 0.06 -16.14
C ALA A 12 -20.55 -1.32 -16.18
N GLU A 13 -19.24 -1.35 -16.04
CA GLU A 13 -18.49 -2.59 -15.96
C GLU A 13 -18.76 -3.35 -14.65
N LEU A 14 -18.86 -2.64 -13.52
CA LEU A 14 -19.23 -3.24 -12.23
C LEU A 14 -20.56 -3.96 -12.30
N LYS A 15 -21.59 -3.35 -12.91
CA LYS A 15 -22.91 -3.95 -13.11
C LYS A 15 -22.86 -5.25 -13.91
N LYS A 16 -22.03 -5.30 -14.98
CA LYS A 16 -21.85 -6.52 -15.78
C LYS A 16 -21.19 -7.66 -14.98
N LEU A 17 -20.25 -7.32 -14.09
CA LEU A 17 -19.52 -8.30 -13.28
C LEU A 17 -20.36 -8.85 -12.14
N VAL A 18 -21.12 -8.00 -11.45
CA VAL A 18 -21.98 -8.39 -10.30
C VAL A 18 -23.29 -9.05 -10.75
N LYS A 19 -23.87 -8.63 -11.88
CA LYS A 19 -25.00 -9.20 -12.62
C LYS A 19 -26.40 -8.96 -12.05
N SER A 20 -26.60 -8.88 -10.74
CA SER A 20 -27.93 -8.70 -10.12
C SER A 20 -27.82 -8.11 -8.72
N GLY A 21 -28.94 -7.68 -8.13
CA GLY A 21 -29.01 -7.16 -6.77
C GLY A 21 -28.77 -5.67 -6.66
N ILE A 22 -28.55 -5.20 -5.45
CA ILE A 22 -28.23 -3.80 -5.13
C ILE A 22 -26.83 -3.73 -4.55
N ILE A 23 -25.99 -2.85 -5.07
CA ILE A 23 -24.63 -2.60 -4.57
C ILE A 23 -24.65 -1.34 -3.72
N LEU A 24 -24.12 -1.45 -2.50
CA LEU A 24 -23.86 -0.33 -1.60
C LEU A 24 -22.35 -0.05 -1.57
N LEU A 25 -21.98 1.17 -1.96
CA LEU A 25 -20.62 1.68 -1.82
C LEU A 25 -20.66 2.84 -0.82
N PHE A 26 -20.19 2.57 0.39
CA PHE A 26 -20.15 3.57 1.45
C PHE A 26 -18.98 4.51 1.27
N GLY A 27 -19.24 5.81 1.25
CA GLY A 27 -18.22 6.80 1.51
C GLY A 27 -17.86 6.84 3.00
N ASN A 28 -16.72 7.42 3.31
CA ASN A 28 -16.30 7.64 4.69
C ASN A 28 -17.00 8.85 5.28
N ASN A 29 -17.12 8.87 6.61
CA ASN A 29 -17.48 10.06 7.38
C ASN A 29 -16.23 10.69 7.98
N GLU A 30 -16.31 11.96 8.38
CA GLU A 30 -15.29 12.58 9.20
C GLU A 30 -15.10 11.79 10.50
N SER A 31 -13.88 11.79 11.02
CA SER A 31 -13.54 11.13 12.28
C SER A 31 -12.83 12.11 13.21
N PRO A 32 -13.42 12.37 14.39
CA PRO A 32 -12.78 13.25 15.37
C PRO A 32 -11.57 12.57 16.01
N ALA A 33 -10.51 13.36 16.29
CA ALA A 33 -9.32 12.86 17.00
C ALA A 33 -9.57 12.67 18.49
N ASN A 34 -10.18 13.67 19.17
CA ASN A 34 -10.31 13.70 20.63
C ASN A 34 -11.58 14.38 21.16
N PHE A 35 -12.36 15.08 20.31
CA PHE A 35 -13.65 15.66 20.67
C PHE A 35 -14.55 15.87 19.43
N PRO A 36 -15.89 15.91 19.58
CA PRO A 36 -16.83 15.74 18.46
C PRO A 36 -16.78 16.80 17.36
N ALA A 37 -16.37 18.04 17.70
CA ALA A 37 -16.52 19.19 16.81
C ALA A 37 -15.27 19.50 16.00
N ASN A 38 -14.27 18.62 15.94
CA ASN A 38 -13.04 18.95 15.26
C ASN A 38 -12.42 17.77 14.53
N GLY A 39 -12.48 17.83 13.22
CA GLY A 39 -11.78 16.92 12.33
C GLY A 39 -10.27 17.18 12.32
N PHE A 40 -9.55 16.77 13.38
CA PHE A 40 -8.09 16.82 13.39
C PHE A 40 -7.44 15.81 12.44
N TYR A 41 -8.17 14.76 12.06
CA TYR A 41 -7.72 13.88 11.00
C TYR A 41 -8.15 14.47 9.66
N PRO A 42 -7.22 14.63 8.71
CA PRO A 42 -7.59 14.99 7.34
C PRO A 42 -8.65 14.00 6.83
N PHE A 43 -9.72 14.52 6.25
CA PHE A 43 -10.73 13.66 5.66
C PHE A 43 -10.12 12.88 4.48
N ARG A 44 -10.30 11.58 4.49
CA ARG A 44 -9.89 10.68 3.42
C ARG A 44 -11.06 9.79 3.05
N GLN A 45 -11.54 9.95 1.82
CA GLN A 45 -12.66 9.17 1.29
C GLN A 45 -12.28 7.70 1.08
N ASP A 46 -13.28 6.81 1.13
CA ASP A 46 -13.11 5.38 0.79
C ASP A 46 -12.64 5.20 -0.66
N SER A 47 -11.61 4.39 -0.87
CA SER A 47 -10.98 4.22 -2.18
C SER A 47 -11.90 3.56 -3.20
N SER A 48 -12.76 2.62 -2.80
CA SER A 48 -13.73 2.02 -3.72
C SER A 48 -14.84 2.99 -4.07
N PHE A 49 -15.31 3.78 -3.10
CA PHE A 49 -16.25 4.88 -3.39
C PHE A 49 -15.65 5.90 -4.36
N LEU A 50 -14.41 6.34 -4.13
CA LEU A 50 -13.69 7.24 -5.03
C LEU A 50 -13.53 6.65 -6.43
N TYR A 51 -13.17 5.37 -6.53
CA TYR A 51 -13.00 4.71 -7.82
C TYR A 51 -14.26 4.76 -8.67
N TYR A 52 -15.44 4.60 -8.05
CA TYR A 52 -16.72 4.56 -8.77
C TYR A 52 -17.46 5.89 -8.86
N PHE A 53 -17.20 6.85 -7.97
CA PHE A 53 -17.91 8.14 -7.92
C PHE A 53 -17.00 9.36 -7.99
N GLY A 54 -15.76 9.29 -7.56
CA GLY A 54 -14.80 10.40 -7.60
C GLY A 54 -15.08 11.55 -6.66
N LEU A 55 -15.97 11.40 -5.70
CA LEU A 55 -16.46 12.48 -4.83
C LEU A 55 -15.75 12.46 -3.48
N GLN A 56 -15.24 13.61 -3.05
CA GLN A 56 -14.41 13.80 -1.86
C GLN A 56 -15.19 14.33 -0.65
N ARG A 57 -16.49 14.21 -0.62
CA ARG A 57 -17.34 14.65 0.50
C ARG A 57 -17.68 13.47 1.41
N ASP A 58 -17.71 13.72 2.72
CA ASP A 58 -18.20 12.79 3.74
C ASP A 58 -19.73 12.56 3.65
N GLY A 59 -20.22 11.53 4.33
CA GLY A 59 -21.64 11.26 4.47
C GLY A 59 -22.35 10.86 3.18
N LEU A 60 -21.64 10.34 2.17
CA LEU A 60 -22.23 9.88 0.91
C LEU A 60 -22.29 8.36 0.83
N VAL A 61 -23.33 7.82 0.17
CA VAL A 61 -23.44 6.41 -0.19
C VAL A 61 -23.86 6.29 -1.64
N GLY A 62 -23.09 5.54 -2.43
CA GLY A 62 -23.46 5.16 -3.79
C GLY A 62 -24.33 3.90 -3.76
N VAL A 63 -25.52 3.98 -4.35
CA VAL A 63 -26.42 2.84 -4.53
C VAL A 63 -26.55 2.52 -6.02
N ILE A 64 -26.23 1.29 -6.41
CA ILE A 64 -26.36 0.81 -7.78
C ILE A 64 -27.33 -0.35 -7.80
N ASP A 65 -28.53 -0.11 -8.31
CA ASP A 65 -29.53 -1.13 -8.57
C ASP A 65 -29.25 -1.79 -9.91
N VAL A 66 -28.63 -2.97 -9.86
CA VAL A 66 -28.17 -3.68 -11.06
C VAL A 66 -29.34 -4.22 -11.87
N ASP A 67 -30.40 -4.67 -11.21
CA ASP A 67 -31.57 -5.29 -11.87
C ASP A 67 -32.40 -4.28 -12.65
N ASN A 68 -32.49 -3.05 -12.12
CA ASN A 68 -33.29 -1.97 -12.72
C ASN A 68 -32.43 -0.97 -13.52
N ASP A 69 -31.11 -1.13 -13.54
CA ASP A 69 -30.14 -0.21 -14.16
C ASP A 69 -30.28 1.24 -13.64
N VAL A 70 -30.45 1.39 -12.32
CA VAL A 70 -30.63 2.68 -11.65
C VAL A 70 -29.46 2.94 -10.70
N GLU A 71 -28.86 4.12 -10.82
CA GLU A 71 -27.81 4.60 -9.94
C GLU A 71 -28.34 5.79 -9.13
N THR A 72 -28.09 5.79 -7.82
CA THR A 72 -28.54 6.86 -6.91
C THR A 72 -27.41 7.25 -5.98
N LEU A 73 -27.12 8.54 -5.89
CA LEU A 73 -26.23 9.09 -4.87
C LEU A 73 -27.08 9.48 -3.65
N ILE A 74 -26.79 8.86 -2.52
CA ILE A 74 -27.45 9.11 -1.25
C ILE A 74 -26.60 10.07 -0.43
N GLY A 75 -27.23 11.11 0.12
CA GLY A 75 -26.59 12.08 1.00
C GLY A 75 -27.54 13.21 1.33
N ASP A 76 -27.19 14.02 2.32
CA ASP A 76 -27.96 15.19 2.71
C ASP A 76 -27.18 16.47 2.35
N ASP A 77 -27.86 17.51 1.89
CA ASP A 77 -27.25 18.81 1.68
C ASP A 77 -26.93 19.46 3.03
N ILE A 78 -25.88 20.25 3.07
CA ILE A 78 -25.49 21.02 4.25
C ILE A 78 -26.48 22.14 4.52
N ASP A 79 -26.65 22.52 5.77
CA ASP A 79 -27.48 23.65 6.19
C ASP A 79 -26.71 24.97 6.25
N ILE A 80 -27.42 26.04 6.67
CA ILE A 80 -26.81 27.38 6.75
C ILE A 80 -25.75 27.47 7.85
N ASP A 81 -25.88 26.69 8.92
CA ASP A 81 -24.91 26.70 10.02
C ASP A 81 -23.60 26.06 9.55
N ASP A 82 -23.67 24.97 8.83
CA ASP A 82 -22.50 24.33 8.20
C ASP A 82 -21.81 25.29 7.21
N ILE A 83 -22.60 26.00 6.39
CA ILE A 83 -22.06 26.99 5.45
C ILE A 83 -21.31 28.10 6.16
N VAL A 84 -21.81 28.54 7.30
CA VAL A 84 -21.15 29.60 8.12
C VAL A 84 -19.77 29.13 8.63
N TRP A 85 -19.64 27.85 8.98
CA TRP A 85 -18.40 27.31 9.54
C TRP A 85 -17.41 26.81 8.49
N TYR A 86 -17.89 26.21 7.41
CA TYR A 86 -17.05 25.49 6.44
C TYR A 86 -17.08 26.08 5.02
N GLY A 87 -17.94 27.06 4.80
CA GLY A 87 -18.18 27.61 3.44
C GLY A 87 -19.20 26.81 2.64
N SER A 88 -19.55 27.33 1.47
CA SER A 88 -20.50 26.65 0.58
C SER A 88 -19.84 25.44 -0.10
N VAL A 89 -20.57 24.33 -0.18
CA VAL A 89 -20.21 23.15 -0.96
C VAL A 89 -21.29 22.86 -2.01
N ASP A 90 -20.92 22.10 -3.03
CA ASP A 90 -21.88 21.66 -4.04
C ASP A 90 -23.01 20.81 -3.42
N SER A 91 -24.23 20.97 -3.93
CA SER A 91 -25.34 20.13 -3.52
C SER A 91 -25.10 18.67 -3.91
N VAL A 92 -25.78 17.73 -3.21
CA VAL A 92 -25.71 16.30 -3.56
C VAL A 92 -26.13 16.09 -5.03
N LYS A 93 -27.08 16.89 -5.53
CA LYS A 93 -27.52 16.84 -6.93
C LYS A 93 -26.42 17.29 -7.91
N ASP A 94 -25.69 18.36 -7.58
CA ASP A 94 -24.60 18.85 -8.45
C ASP A 94 -23.46 17.84 -8.47
N MET A 95 -23.08 17.31 -7.30
CA MET A 95 -22.07 16.25 -7.18
C MET A 95 -22.47 14.97 -7.94
N ALA A 96 -23.74 14.55 -7.88
CA ALA A 96 -24.23 13.42 -8.67
C ALA A 96 -24.03 13.68 -10.17
N GLY A 97 -24.34 14.89 -10.63
CA GLY A 97 -24.11 15.32 -12.02
C GLY A 97 -22.64 15.25 -12.45
N MET A 98 -21.70 15.60 -11.54
CA MET A 98 -20.25 15.54 -11.82
C MET A 98 -19.77 14.10 -12.09
N CYS A 99 -20.32 13.11 -11.42
CA CYS A 99 -19.96 11.70 -11.63
C CYS A 99 -20.94 10.95 -12.55
N GLY A 100 -21.94 11.64 -13.13
CA GLY A 100 -22.88 11.07 -14.09
C GLY A 100 -23.97 10.22 -13.48
N VAL A 101 -24.33 10.46 -12.21
CA VAL A 101 -25.48 9.85 -11.55
C VAL A 101 -26.69 10.77 -11.70
N ALA A 102 -27.81 10.23 -12.19
CA ALA A 102 -29.01 11.02 -12.45
C ALA A 102 -29.91 11.20 -11.23
N ASN A 103 -29.89 10.25 -10.29
CA ASN A 103 -30.81 10.24 -9.16
C ASN A 103 -30.08 10.55 -7.86
N THR A 104 -30.73 11.29 -6.99
CA THR A 104 -30.27 11.54 -5.61
C THR A 104 -31.39 11.28 -4.63
N ALA A 105 -31.04 10.92 -3.40
CA ALA A 105 -32.01 10.79 -2.31
C ALA A 105 -31.33 11.13 -0.96
N PRO A 106 -32.12 11.63 0.01
CA PRO A 106 -31.60 11.90 1.34
C PRO A 106 -31.26 10.60 2.09
N MET A 107 -30.31 10.69 3.04
CA MET A 107 -29.79 9.54 3.80
C MET A 107 -30.90 8.70 4.45
N LYS A 108 -31.99 9.33 4.95
CA LYS A 108 -33.13 8.65 5.54
C LYS A 108 -33.84 7.66 4.61
N GLN A 109 -33.65 7.74 3.29
CA GLN A 109 -34.27 6.81 2.32
C GLN A 109 -33.46 5.51 2.16
N LEU A 110 -32.19 5.48 2.56
CA LEU A 110 -31.32 4.31 2.41
C LEU A 110 -31.92 3.06 3.09
N GLN A 111 -32.49 3.22 4.29
CA GLN A 111 -33.17 2.15 5.02
C GLN A 111 -34.36 1.54 4.21
N ALA A 112 -35.13 2.39 3.57
CA ALA A 112 -36.27 1.90 2.76
C ALA A 112 -35.79 1.19 1.48
N ILE A 113 -34.75 1.68 0.85
CA ILE A 113 -34.17 1.05 -0.35
C ILE A 113 -33.66 -0.36 -0.02
N CYS A 114 -32.86 -0.51 1.04
CA CYS A 114 -32.36 -1.81 1.49
C CYS A 114 -33.50 -2.74 1.93
N GLY A 115 -34.45 -2.22 2.72
CA GLY A 115 -35.59 -2.98 3.21
C GLY A 115 -36.51 -3.49 2.09
N ASN A 116 -36.71 -2.72 1.03
CA ASN A 116 -37.49 -3.17 -0.13
C ASN A 116 -36.75 -4.26 -0.91
N ALA A 117 -35.46 -4.11 -1.15
CA ALA A 117 -34.65 -5.14 -1.79
C ALA A 117 -34.70 -6.48 -1.04
N MET A 118 -34.56 -6.44 0.28
CA MET A 118 -34.65 -7.65 1.13
C MET A 118 -36.03 -8.29 1.09
N LYS A 119 -37.12 -7.50 1.10
CA LYS A 119 -38.50 -8.02 0.97
C LYS A 119 -38.73 -8.72 -0.37
N GLU A 120 -38.07 -8.25 -1.42
CA GLU A 120 -38.10 -8.83 -2.76
C GLU A 120 -37.12 -10.00 -2.94
N ASN A 121 -36.42 -10.41 -1.87
CA ASN A 121 -35.36 -11.42 -1.88
C ASN A 121 -34.19 -11.06 -2.83
N ARG A 122 -33.95 -9.78 -3.05
CA ARG A 122 -32.81 -9.30 -3.82
C ARG A 122 -31.59 -9.18 -2.92
N LYS A 123 -30.44 -9.60 -3.43
CA LYS A 123 -29.19 -9.51 -2.68
C LYS A 123 -28.74 -8.06 -2.54
N VAL A 124 -28.33 -7.68 -1.33
CA VAL A 124 -27.69 -6.41 -1.06
C VAL A 124 -26.19 -6.67 -0.90
N HIS A 125 -25.41 -6.16 -1.86
CA HIS A 125 -23.96 -6.33 -1.91
C HIS A 125 -23.28 -5.18 -1.18
N PHE A 126 -22.29 -5.50 -0.35
CA PHE A 126 -21.40 -4.54 0.29
C PHE A 126 -19.98 -5.13 0.38
N LEU A 127 -18.98 -4.25 0.49
CA LEU A 127 -17.58 -4.62 0.70
C LEU A 127 -17.29 -4.81 2.19
N PRO A 128 -16.25 -5.58 2.56
CA PRO A 128 -15.84 -5.74 3.96
C PRO A 128 -15.58 -4.38 4.62
N PRO A 129 -16.34 -3.98 5.65
CA PRO A 129 -16.12 -2.70 6.29
C PRO A 129 -14.87 -2.73 7.17
N TYR A 130 -14.15 -1.62 7.22
CA TYR A 130 -12.98 -1.41 8.10
C TYR A 130 -13.20 -0.28 9.10
N ARG A 131 -14.23 0.57 8.90
CA ARG A 131 -14.60 1.65 9.81
C ARG A 131 -15.78 1.26 10.67
N HIS A 132 -15.76 1.66 11.95
CA HIS A 132 -16.81 1.33 12.90
C HIS A 132 -18.16 1.99 12.56
N ASP A 133 -18.15 3.22 12.04
CA ASP A 133 -19.36 3.93 11.59
C ASP A 133 -20.06 3.19 10.45
N THR A 134 -19.28 2.69 9.46
CA THR A 134 -19.80 1.84 8.38
C THR A 134 -20.34 0.52 8.92
N MET A 135 -19.66 -0.10 9.90
CA MET A 135 -20.14 -1.34 10.55
C MET A 135 -21.48 -1.13 11.26
N ILE A 136 -21.66 0.01 11.93
CA ILE A 136 -22.93 0.37 12.57
C ILE A 136 -24.00 0.54 11.49
N SER A 137 -23.72 1.30 10.44
CA SER A 137 -24.67 1.52 9.34
C SER A 137 -25.12 0.21 8.69
N ILE A 138 -24.21 -0.71 8.39
CA ILE A 138 -24.54 -2.04 7.85
C ILE A 138 -25.39 -2.84 8.84
N SER A 139 -25.09 -2.76 10.15
CA SER A 139 -25.89 -3.44 11.18
C SER A 139 -27.33 -2.92 11.21
N ASP A 140 -27.51 -1.61 11.15
CA ASP A 140 -28.82 -0.97 11.18
C ASP A 140 -29.63 -1.25 9.88
N LEU A 141 -28.96 -1.20 8.74
CA LEU A 141 -29.59 -1.39 7.42
C LEU A 141 -29.96 -2.84 7.12
N LEU A 142 -29.08 -3.79 7.47
CA LEU A 142 -29.18 -5.19 7.04
C LEU A 142 -29.36 -6.18 8.20
N GLY A 143 -29.28 -5.74 9.45
CA GLY A 143 -29.40 -6.61 10.61
C GLY A 143 -28.18 -7.54 10.82
N ILE A 144 -27.03 -7.24 10.22
CA ILE A 144 -25.83 -8.08 10.28
C ILE A 144 -24.91 -7.54 11.38
N HIS A 145 -24.69 -8.36 12.43
CA HIS A 145 -23.81 -7.98 13.53
C HIS A 145 -22.37 -7.68 13.03
N PRO A 146 -21.65 -6.65 13.53
CA PRO A 146 -20.31 -6.27 13.07
C PRO A 146 -19.30 -7.43 12.97
N SER A 147 -19.30 -8.36 13.92
CA SER A 147 -18.42 -9.53 13.91
C SER A 147 -18.68 -10.52 12.77
N LYS A 148 -19.79 -10.37 12.03
CA LYS A 148 -20.17 -11.23 10.91
C LYS A 148 -20.13 -10.53 9.56
N GLN A 149 -19.93 -9.22 9.54
CA GLN A 149 -20.00 -8.44 8.29
C GLN A 149 -18.90 -8.80 7.30
N ARG A 150 -17.70 -9.10 7.78
CA ARG A 150 -16.60 -9.52 6.90
C ARG A 150 -16.91 -10.86 6.20
N GLU A 151 -17.52 -11.79 6.92
CA GLU A 151 -17.95 -13.09 6.39
C GLU A 151 -19.14 -12.96 5.44
N ALA A 152 -20.05 -12.01 5.73
CA ALA A 152 -21.25 -11.75 4.95
C ALA A 152 -21.02 -10.83 3.74
N ALA A 153 -19.84 -10.22 3.60
CA ALA A 153 -19.53 -9.37 2.47
C ALA A 153 -19.61 -10.13 1.14
N SER A 154 -20.00 -9.43 0.09
CA SER A 154 -20.28 -10.06 -1.20
C SER A 154 -19.00 -10.44 -1.95
N MET A 155 -18.77 -11.73 -2.13
CA MET A 155 -17.65 -12.24 -2.93
C MET A 155 -17.74 -11.80 -4.39
N GLU A 156 -18.93 -11.72 -4.97
CA GLU A 156 -19.12 -11.24 -6.34
C GLU A 156 -18.67 -9.79 -6.48
N LEU A 157 -19.01 -8.95 -5.49
CA LEU A 157 -18.58 -7.54 -5.48
C LEU A 157 -17.07 -7.43 -5.24
N ILE A 158 -16.51 -8.17 -4.27
CA ILE A 158 -15.07 -8.20 -3.99
C ILE A 158 -14.30 -8.56 -5.26
N ASN A 159 -14.66 -9.67 -5.92
CA ASN A 159 -13.98 -10.12 -7.13
C ASN A 159 -14.11 -9.12 -8.29
N ALA A 160 -15.28 -8.47 -8.41
CA ALA A 160 -15.51 -7.45 -9.44
C ALA A 160 -14.63 -6.21 -9.22
N VAL A 161 -14.53 -5.72 -7.99
CA VAL A 161 -13.68 -4.58 -7.62
C VAL A 161 -12.21 -4.92 -7.81
N VAL A 162 -11.76 -6.07 -7.30
CA VAL A 162 -10.37 -6.54 -7.48
C VAL A 162 -10.02 -6.64 -8.96
N LYS A 163 -10.88 -7.22 -9.78
CA LYS A 163 -10.64 -7.34 -11.22
C LYS A 163 -10.47 -5.98 -11.89
N GLN A 164 -11.34 -5.01 -11.55
CA GLN A 164 -11.29 -3.68 -12.18
C GLN A 164 -10.10 -2.85 -11.71
N ARG A 165 -9.79 -2.85 -10.40
CA ARG A 165 -8.73 -2.01 -9.84
C ARG A 165 -7.33 -2.60 -10.00
N SER A 166 -7.19 -3.91 -10.22
CA SER A 166 -5.88 -4.55 -10.43
C SER A 166 -5.18 -4.04 -11.69
N THR A 167 -5.93 -3.88 -12.80
CA THR A 167 -5.37 -3.39 -14.08
C THR A 167 -5.61 -1.89 -14.19
N LYS A 168 -4.54 -1.12 -14.10
CA LYS A 168 -4.58 0.35 -14.13
C LYS A 168 -4.77 0.86 -15.55
N SER A 169 -5.73 1.77 -15.74
CA SER A 169 -5.87 2.54 -16.96
C SER A 169 -4.74 3.58 -17.08
N GLN A 170 -4.55 4.14 -18.27
CA GLN A 170 -3.53 5.18 -18.47
C GLN A 170 -3.75 6.41 -17.57
N LEU A 171 -5.00 6.80 -17.29
CA LEU A 171 -5.31 7.90 -16.37
C LEU A 171 -4.82 7.60 -14.94
N GLU A 172 -4.96 6.36 -14.48
CA GLU A 172 -4.50 5.93 -13.17
C GLU A 172 -2.97 5.87 -13.13
N ILE A 173 -2.34 5.36 -14.19
CA ILE A 173 -0.88 5.35 -14.32
C ILE A 173 -0.33 6.78 -14.28
N ASP A 174 -0.96 7.74 -14.96
CA ASP A 174 -0.54 9.14 -14.96
C ASP A 174 -0.62 9.77 -13.55
N GLU A 175 -1.62 9.38 -12.74
CA GLU A 175 -1.72 9.83 -11.35
C GLU A 175 -0.63 9.20 -10.46
N ILE A 176 -0.36 7.90 -10.62
CA ILE A 176 0.72 7.22 -9.90
C ILE A 176 2.09 7.83 -10.25
N GLU A 177 2.32 8.15 -11.53
CA GLU A 177 3.54 8.87 -11.97
C GLU A 177 3.69 10.24 -11.29
N ARG A 178 2.58 10.94 -11.03
CA ARG A 178 2.59 12.19 -10.26
C ARG A 178 2.93 11.94 -8.79
N ALA A 179 2.36 10.89 -8.19
CA ALA A 179 2.69 10.50 -6.83
C ALA A 179 4.18 10.15 -6.69
N CYS A 180 4.75 9.37 -7.62
CA CYS A 180 6.16 9.05 -7.68
C CYS A 180 7.05 10.32 -7.83
N ALA A 181 6.60 11.31 -8.61
CA ALA A 181 7.33 12.58 -8.72
C ALA A 181 7.35 13.38 -7.40
N ILE A 182 6.32 13.23 -6.56
CA ILE A 182 6.32 13.79 -5.20
C ILE A 182 7.23 12.94 -4.31
N GLY A 183 7.17 11.61 -4.39
CA GLY A 183 8.04 10.68 -3.69
C GLY A 183 9.52 10.95 -3.95
N TYR A 184 9.90 11.24 -5.21
CA TYR A 184 11.24 11.70 -5.55
C TYR A 184 11.68 12.91 -4.72
N LYS A 185 10.82 13.93 -4.59
CA LYS A 185 11.13 15.12 -3.77
C LYS A 185 11.23 14.79 -2.28
N MET A 186 10.41 13.87 -1.79
CA MET A 186 10.44 13.42 -0.40
C MET A 186 11.78 12.75 -0.08
N HIS A 187 12.18 11.75 -0.87
CA HIS A 187 13.42 11.01 -0.67
C HIS A 187 14.67 11.87 -0.86
N THR A 188 14.71 12.69 -1.89
CA THR A 188 15.84 13.59 -2.14
C THR A 188 15.95 14.67 -1.07
N THR A 189 14.85 15.09 -0.47
CA THR A 189 14.85 15.98 0.71
C THR A 189 15.37 15.24 1.95
N ALA A 190 14.93 13.99 2.19
CA ALA A 190 15.46 13.18 3.28
C ALA A 190 16.99 13.01 3.18
N MET A 191 17.51 12.64 2.00
CA MET A 191 18.96 12.50 1.76
C MET A 191 19.73 13.79 2.07
N ARG A 192 19.21 14.94 1.62
CA ARG A 192 19.85 16.25 1.83
C ARG A 192 19.87 16.68 3.31
N LEU A 193 18.81 16.38 4.06
CA LEU A 193 18.66 16.78 5.45
C LEU A 193 19.32 15.82 6.44
N THR A 194 19.61 14.60 6.01
CA THR A 194 20.23 13.57 6.85
C THR A 194 21.70 13.88 7.11
N LYS A 195 22.00 14.24 8.36
CA LYS A 195 23.36 14.56 8.83
C LYS A 195 23.49 14.14 10.30
N PRO A 196 24.70 13.80 10.78
CA PRO A 196 24.93 13.56 12.20
C PRO A 196 24.46 14.76 13.04
N GLY A 197 23.76 14.49 14.14
CA GLY A 197 23.23 15.52 15.04
C GLY A 197 21.81 15.99 14.72
N VAL A 198 21.23 15.63 13.58
CA VAL A 198 19.81 15.90 13.25
C VAL A 198 18.95 14.79 13.85
N THR A 199 17.71 15.10 14.26
CA THR A 199 16.77 14.09 14.77
C THR A 199 15.98 13.42 13.64
N GLU A 200 15.65 12.14 13.80
CA GLU A 200 14.74 11.43 12.87
C GLU A 200 13.44 12.20 12.69
N LYS A 201 12.87 12.73 13.79
CA LYS A 201 11.61 13.50 13.78
C LYS A 201 11.65 14.73 12.90
N PHE A 202 12.79 15.44 12.89
CA PHE A 202 12.96 16.61 12.03
C PHE A 202 12.92 16.22 10.54
N VAL A 203 13.67 15.19 10.16
CA VAL A 203 13.69 14.74 8.75
C VAL A 203 12.32 14.23 8.32
N GLY A 204 11.70 13.34 9.11
CA GLY A 204 10.37 12.81 8.81
C GLY A 204 9.32 13.92 8.65
N GLY A 205 9.31 14.91 9.55
CA GLY A 205 8.37 16.03 9.45
C GLY A 205 8.56 16.90 8.19
N GLN A 206 9.81 17.06 7.71
CA GLN A 206 10.07 17.75 6.43
C GLN A 206 9.58 16.94 5.24
N VAL A 207 9.77 15.63 5.28
CA VAL A 207 9.30 14.69 4.25
C VAL A 207 7.76 14.71 4.16
N ASP A 208 7.07 14.62 5.29
CA ASP A 208 5.60 14.72 5.35
C ASP A 208 5.09 16.06 4.81
N GLY A 209 5.80 17.15 5.11
CA GLY A 209 5.50 18.48 4.60
C GLY A 209 5.58 18.58 3.07
N ILE A 210 6.48 17.83 2.42
CA ILE A 210 6.55 17.75 0.94
C ILE A 210 5.30 17.07 0.39
N ALA A 211 4.89 15.92 0.94
CA ALA A 211 3.68 15.22 0.49
C ALA A 211 2.45 16.15 0.56
N GLN A 212 2.26 16.87 1.67
CA GLN A 212 1.15 17.80 1.86
C GLN A 212 1.25 19.06 0.96
N SER A 213 2.46 19.47 0.59
CA SER A 213 2.66 20.67 -0.23
C SER A 213 2.38 20.45 -1.72
N TYR A 214 2.56 19.22 -2.21
CA TYR A 214 2.47 18.88 -3.63
C TYR A 214 1.34 17.89 -3.96
N GLY A 215 0.86 17.14 -2.97
CA GLY A 215 -0.21 16.16 -3.08
C GLY A 215 -1.34 16.44 -2.08
N SER A 216 -2.01 15.38 -1.66
CA SER A 216 -3.04 15.42 -0.61
C SER A 216 -2.44 15.17 0.77
N MET A 217 -1.78 14.02 0.91
CA MET A 217 -1.17 13.56 2.17
C MET A 217 -0.06 12.54 1.86
N VAL A 218 0.57 12.02 2.91
CA VAL A 218 1.41 10.83 2.80
C VAL A 218 0.54 9.61 2.47
N SER A 219 1.03 8.69 1.65
CA SER A 219 0.33 7.44 1.32
C SER A 219 0.23 6.48 2.51
N PHE A 220 1.15 6.59 3.44
CA PHE A 220 1.20 5.88 4.74
C PHE A 220 2.07 6.68 5.73
N PRO A 221 2.00 6.39 7.04
CA PRO A 221 2.88 7.04 8.02
C PRO A 221 4.34 6.86 7.66
N THR A 222 5.05 7.94 7.40
CA THR A 222 6.47 7.92 7.00
C THR A 222 7.31 7.13 7.99
N ILE A 223 8.11 6.22 7.48
CA ILE A 223 9.13 5.47 8.21
C ILE A 223 10.46 6.17 7.97
N PHE A 224 11.09 6.65 9.02
CA PHE A 224 12.44 7.23 8.94
C PHE A 224 13.20 6.90 10.22
N THR A 225 14.22 6.05 10.10
CA THR A 225 14.95 5.57 11.27
C THR A 225 16.37 5.13 10.94
N GLN A 226 17.30 5.30 11.89
CA GLN A 226 18.63 4.69 11.84
C GLN A 226 18.64 3.24 12.38
N HIS A 227 17.47 2.72 12.77
CA HIS A 227 17.22 1.34 13.16
C HIS A 227 16.43 0.62 12.06
N GLY A 228 17.04 0.46 10.88
CA GLY A 228 16.41 -0.14 9.72
C GLY A 228 15.95 -1.59 9.90
N GLU A 229 16.35 -2.24 11.00
CA GLU A 229 15.83 -3.56 11.41
C GLU A 229 14.42 -3.50 11.99
N ILE A 230 13.87 -2.31 12.22
CA ILE A 230 12.49 -2.08 12.67
C ILE A 230 11.65 -1.74 11.44
N MET A 231 10.79 -2.68 10.99
CA MET A 231 10.03 -2.56 9.75
C MET A 231 9.17 -1.28 9.67
N HIS A 232 8.54 -0.88 10.78
CA HIS A 232 7.68 0.31 10.85
C HIS A 232 8.24 1.29 11.90
N GLY A 233 9.48 1.74 11.68
CA GLY A 233 10.17 2.68 12.57
C GLY A 233 9.69 4.12 12.37
N ASN A 234 8.68 4.56 13.13
CA ASN A 234 8.23 5.95 13.09
C ASN A 234 9.34 6.91 13.49
N PRO A 235 9.46 8.08 12.82
CA PRO A 235 10.46 9.08 13.14
C PRO A 235 10.37 9.52 14.61
N SER A 236 11.46 9.36 15.35
CA SER A 236 11.57 9.62 16.78
C SER A 236 12.46 10.83 17.08
N MET A 237 12.59 11.19 18.36
CA MET A 237 13.55 12.21 18.80
C MET A 237 15.00 11.68 18.86
N ALA A 238 15.26 10.45 18.43
CA ALA A 238 16.60 9.91 18.32
C ALA A 238 17.47 10.78 17.39
N VAL A 239 18.70 11.02 17.83
CA VAL A 239 19.68 11.81 17.07
C VAL A 239 20.43 10.88 16.14
N LEU A 240 20.50 11.24 14.87
CA LEU A 240 21.22 10.50 13.86
C LEU A 240 22.73 10.49 14.14
N GLU A 241 23.34 9.31 14.08
CA GLU A 241 24.74 9.07 14.46
C GLU A 241 25.58 8.80 13.22
N SER A 242 26.80 9.35 13.21
CA SER A 242 27.78 9.04 12.16
C SER A 242 28.13 7.55 12.14
N GLY A 243 28.24 6.97 10.94
CA GLY A 243 28.52 5.54 10.77
C GLY A 243 27.26 4.65 10.76
N ARG A 244 26.08 5.21 11.02
CA ARG A 244 24.79 4.52 10.87
C ARG A 244 24.22 4.70 9.48
N LEU A 245 23.31 3.82 9.10
CA LEU A 245 22.42 3.98 7.95
C LEU A 245 21.10 4.60 8.41
N ALA A 246 20.47 5.40 7.57
CA ALA A 246 19.08 5.84 7.72
C ALA A 246 18.24 5.16 6.65
N LEU A 247 17.23 4.44 7.06
CA LEU A 247 16.19 3.88 6.20
C LEU A 247 15.04 4.89 6.15
N CYS A 248 14.70 5.33 4.95
CA CYS A 248 13.58 6.20 4.64
C CYS A 248 12.62 5.45 3.74
N ASP A 249 11.39 5.24 4.22
CA ASP A 249 10.33 4.60 3.50
C ASP A 249 9.12 5.53 3.58
N CYS A 250 8.73 6.07 2.43
CA CYS A 250 7.69 7.09 2.35
C CYS A 250 7.14 7.21 0.93
N GLY A 251 5.91 7.65 0.85
CA GLY A 251 5.23 7.95 -0.39
C GLY A 251 4.17 9.02 -0.21
N ALA A 252 3.62 9.50 -1.31
CA ALA A 252 2.59 10.53 -1.33
C ALA A 252 1.31 10.06 -2.02
N GLU A 253 0.18 10.60 -1.60
CA GLU A 253 -1.07 10.57 -2.36
C GLU A 253 -1.20 11.82 -3.22
N THR A 254 -1.65 11.66 -4.48
CA THR A 254 -2.13 12.79 -5.29
C THR A 254 -3.47 13.32 -4.78
N MET A 255 -3.95 14.42 -5.37
CA MET A 255 -5.30 14.93 -5.09
C MET A 255 -6.42 13.96 -5.54
N GLU A 256 -6.11 13.03 -6.42
CA GLU A 256 -7.00 11.93 -6.85
C GLU A 256 -6.81 10.65 -6.01
N HIS A 257 -6.00 10.73 -4.95
CA HIS A 257 -5.69 9.65 -4.01
C HIS A 257 -5.02 8.41 -4.62
N TYR A 258 -4.21 8.61 -5.66
CA TYR A 258 -3.28 7.56 -6.11
C TYR A 258 -1.95 7.71 -5.38
N CYS A 259 -1.41 6.59 -4.96
CA CYS A 259 -0.26 6.50 -4.09
C CYS A 259 1.06 6.28 -4.85
N SER A 260 2.17 6.62 -4.20
CA SER A 260 3.50 6.06 -4.45
C SER A 260 4.02 5.38 -3.20
N ASP A 261 4.99 4.48 -3.39
CA ASP A 261 5.65 3.73 -2.33
C ASP A 261 7.12 3.51 -2.70
N ASN A 262 8.01 4.07 -1.91
CA ASN A 262 9.44 3.94 -2.16
C ASN A 262 10.22 3.84 -0.86
N THR A 263 11.25 3.00 -0.86
CA THR A 263 12.24 2.96 0.23
C THR A 263 13.65 3.23 -0.30
N ARG A 264 14.39 4.03 0.43
CA ARG A 264 15.84 4.19 0.26
C ARG A 264 16.56 4.09 1.59
N THR A 265 17.71 3.42 1.57
CA THR A 265 18.63 3.37 2.70
C THR A 265 19.92 4.07 2.33
N PHE A 266 20.37 5.01 3.15
CA PHE A 266 21.54 5.83 2.85
C PHE A 266 22.35 6.15 4.12
N PRO A 267 23.68 6.43 4.00
CA PRO A 267 24.53 6.64 5.15
C PRO A 267 24.31 8.01 5.79
N VAL A 268 24.16 8.06 7.13
CA VAL A 268 23.94 9.31 7.89
C VAL A 268 25.04 10.34 7.65
N ASN A 269 26.27 9.91 7.48
CA ASN A 269 27.42 10.78 7.21
C ASN A 269 27.73 10.97 5.72
N GLY A 270 26.81 10.57 4.82
CA GLY A 270 26.93 10.76 3.37
C GLY A 270 27.87 9.79 2.66
N LYS A 271 28.44 8.80 3.35
CA LYS A 271 29.36 7.82 2.76
C LYS A 271 29.19 6.45 3.41
N PHE A 272 29.01 5.42 2.57
CA PHE A 272 28.96 4.03 3.01
C PHE A 272 30.33 3.54 3.47
N ASP A 273 30.36 2.70 4.51
CA ASP A 273 31.54 1.89 4.83
C ASP A 273 31.54 0.57 4.04
N GLN A 274 32.62 -0.19 4.13
CA GLN A 274 32.78 -1.44 3.38
C GLN A 274 31.72 -2.49 3.76
N ARG A 275 31.42 -2.63 5.06
CA ARG A 275 30.41 -3.58 5.56
C ARG A 275 29.01 -3.21 5.08
N GLN A 276 28.69 -1.92 5.05
CA GLN A 276 27.43 -1.42 4.52
C GLN A 276 27.30 -1.68 3.02
N LEU A 277 28.37 -1.44 2.24
CA LEU A 277 28.40 -1.71 0.79
C LEU A 277 28.22 -3.21 0.47
N GLU A 278 28.82 -4.10 1.26
CA GLU A 278 28.68 -5.56 1.07
C GLU A 278 27.21 -6.01 1.19
N ILE A 279 26.48 -5.53 2.19
CA ILE A 279 25.05 -5.86 2.36
C ILE A 279 24.19 -5.10 1.35
N TYR A 280 24.47 -3.82 1.12
CA TYR A 280 23.73 -2.99 0.17
C TYR A 280 23.76 -3.59 -1.24
N SER A 281 24.92 -4.06 -1.69
CA SER A 281 25.07 -4.66 -3.02
C SER A 281 24.23 -5.93 -3.20
N ILE A 282 23.96 -6.68 -2.12
CA ILE A 282 23.08 -7.85 -2.18
C ILE A 282 21.63 -7.40 -2.38
N VAL A 283 21.19 -6.36 -1.66
CA VAL A 283 19.82 -5.83 -1.80
C VAL A 283 19.64 -5.21 -3.20
N GLU A 284 20.63 -4.47 -3.68
CA GLU A 284 20.66 -3.90 -5.04
C GLU A 284 20.56 -5.01 -6.12
N ASP A 285 21.40 -6.07 -6.01
CA ASP A 285 21.34 -7.21 -6.92
C ASP A 285 19.94 -7.91 -6.90
N CYS A 286 19.30 -7.96 -5.73
CA CYS A 286 17.94 -8.51 -5.59
C CYS A 286 16.90 -7.64 -6.29
N HIS A 287 16.97 -6.32 -6.09
CA HIS A 287 16.09 -5.34 -6.71
C HIS A 287 16.22 -5.37 -8.25
N ASP A 288 17.43 -5.36 -8.78
CA ASP A 288 17.70 -5.46 -10.22
C ASP A 288 17.22 -6.81 -10.80
N LEU A 289 17.35 -7.90 -10.04
CA LEU A 289 16.84 -9.22 -10.46
C LEU A 289 15.31 -9.22 -10.52
N ALA A 290 14.63 -8.65 -9.53
CA ALA A 290 13.17 -8.58 -9.52
C ALA A 290 12.64 -7.77 -10.71
N LEU A 291 13.24 -6.60 -11.01
CA LEU A 291 12.95 -5.82 -12.20
C LEU A 291 13.10 -6.66 -13.49
N LYS A 292 14.19 -7.42 -13.58
CA LYS A 292 14.46 -8.27 -14.76
C LYS A 292 13.48 -9.43 -14.93
N LEU A 293 13.01 -10.03 -13.83
CA LEU A 293 12.13 -11.20 -13.85
C LEU A 293 10.65 -10.83 -13.98
N SER A 294 10.25 -9.64 -13.54
CA SER A 294 8.86 -9.21 -13.51
C SER A 294 8.36 -8.90 -14.93
N LYS A 295 7.43 -9.71 -15.41
CA LYS A 295 6.79 -9.56 -16.73
C LYS A 295 5.46 -10.30 -16.76
N PRO A 296 4.56 -10.01 -17.70
CA PRO A 296 3.29 -10.72 -17.84
C PRO A 296 3.47 -12.25 -17.90
N GLY A 297 2.61 -12.97 -17.19
CA GLY A 297 2.58 -14.43 -17.13
C GLY A 297 3.52 -15.07 -16.11
N VAL A 298 4.48 -14.33 -15.53
CA VAL A 298 5.33 -14.81 -14.43
C VAL A 298 4.56 -14.72 -13.11
N LYS A 299 4.64 -15.73 -12.27
CA LYS A 299 4.10 -15.65 -10.90
C LYS A 299 5.03 -14.79 -10.04
N TYR A 300 4.50 -13.81 -9.34
CA TYR A 300 5.32 -12.96 -8.49
C TYR A 300 5.94 -13.73 -7.31
N LEU A 301 5.30 -14.83 -6.90
CA LEU A 301 5.88 -15.80 -5.97
C LEU A 301 7.21 -16.37 -6.49
N ASP A 302 7.30 -16.70 -7.80
CA ASP A 302 8.53 -17.24 -8.38
C ASP A 302 9.64 -16.18 -8.43
N VAL A 303 9.28 -14.91 -8.64
CA VAL A 303 10.21 -13.78 -8.54
C VAL A 303 10.73 -13.67 -7.10
N HIS A 304 9.84 -13.65 -6.09
CA HIS A 304 10.22 -13.62 -4.67
C HIS A 304 11.17 -14.77 -4.32
N MET A 305 10.84 -15.99 -4.72
CA MET A 305 11.69 -17.16 -4.45
C MET A 305 13.04 -17.08 -5.19
N GLY A 306 13.07 -16.46 -6.37
CA GLY A 306 14.31 -16.15 -7.09
C GLY A 306 15.22 -15.20 -6.33
N ILE A 307 14.63 -14.14 -5.75
CA ILE A 307 15.33 -13.20 -4.86
C ILE A 307 15.87 -13.90 -3.61
N CYS A 308 15.06 -14.73 -2.97
CA CYS A 308 15.50 -15.48 -1.78
C CYS A 308 16.72 -16.38 -2.08
N ARG A 309 16.79 -16.98 -3.27
CA ARG A 309 17.95 -17.78 -3.70
C ARG A 309 19.19 -16.92 -3.90
N LEU A 310 19.07 -15.84 -4.66
CA LEU A 310 20.18 -14.92 -4.88
C LEU A 310 20.72 -14.38 -3.56
N MET A 311 19.84 -13.88 -2.69
CA MET A 311 20.18 -13.38 -1.37
C MET A 311 20.91 -14.44 -0.54
N THR A 312 20.40 -15.69 -0.51
CA THR A 312 21.01 -16.79 0.22
C THR A 312 22.43 -17.08 -0.29
N ASP A 313 22.64 -17.16 -1.60
CA ASP A 313 23.97 -17.39 -2.19
C ASP A 313 24.95 -16.27 -1.83
N ARG A 314 24.53 -15.02 -1.96
CA ARG A 314 25.37 -13.87 -1.62
C ARG A 314 25.68 -13.78 -0.12
N LEU A 315 24.73 -14.11 0.75
CA LEU A 315 24.95 -14.18 2.21
C LEU A 315 25.89 -15.32 2.59
N LYS A 316 25.93 -16.41 1.81
CA LYS A 316 26.91 -17.50 1.98
C LYS A 316 28.34 -17.02 1.64
N GLU A 317 28.50 -16.20 0.59
CA GLU A 317 29.80 -15.61 0.23
C GLU A 317 30.37 -14.78 1.41
N LEU A 318 29.50 -14.08 2.15
CA LEU A 318 29.86 -13.33 3.36
C LEU A 318 29.99 -14.21 4.60
N GLY A 319 29.70 -15.53 4.52
CA GLY A 319 29.75 -16.46 5.62
C GLY A 319 28.61 -16.31 6.66
N LEU A 320 27.54 -15.55 6.32
CA LEU A 320 26.37 -15.36 7.16
C LEU A 320 25.40 -16.54 7.05
N MET A 321 25.35 -17.16 5.86
CA MET A 321 24.63 -18.41 5.61
C MET A 321 25.62 -19.51 5.16
N LYS A 322 25.15 -20.73 5.10
CA LYS A 322 25.91 -21.94 4.73
C LYS A 322 24.99 -23.04 4.19
N GLY A 323 25.53 -24.16 3.78
CA GLY A 323 24.76 -25.32 3.28
C GLY A 323 24.23 -25.13 1.84
N ASP A 324 23.28 -25.96 1.47
CA ASP A 324 22.65 -25.92 0.15
C ASP A 324 21.61 -24.79 0.08
N THR A 325 21.64 -24.02 -0.99
CA THR A 325 20.76 -22.85 -1.18
C THR A 325 19.31 -23.24 -1.37
N GLU A 326 19.03 -24.24 -2.19
CA GLU A 326 17.65 -24.67 -2.45
C GLU A 326 17.00 -25.28 -1.21
N GLU A 327 17.77 -26.03 -0.41
CA GLU A 327 17.32 -26.57 0.86
C GLU A 327 17.08 -25.46 1.89
N ALA A 328 17.98 -24.49 1.99
CA ALA A 328 17.86 -23.34 2.88
C ALA A 328 16.61 -22.51 2.58
N VAL A 329 16.38 -22.20 1.31
CA VAL A 329 15.21 -21.42 0.86
C VAL A 329 13.93 -22.22 1.08
N ARG A 330 13.90 -23.49 0.71
CA ARG A 330 12.74 -24.37 0.93
C ARG A 330 12.38 -24.50 2.42
N ALA A 331 13.38 -24.55 3.29
CA ALA A 331 13.19 -24.59 4.74
C ALA A 331 12.75 -23.26 5.35
N GLY A 332 12.86 -22.14 4.62
CA GLY A 332 12.53 -20.80 5.12
C GLY A 332 13.67 -20.10 5.87
N ALA A 333 14.91 -20.59 5.76
CA ALA A 333 16.06 -20.01 6.48
C ALA A 333 16.38 -18.57 6.03
N HIS A 334 16.07 -18.20 4.78
CA HIS A 334 16.21 -16.85 4.24
C HIS A 334 15.37 -15.81 5.00
N ALA A 335 14.27 -16.23 5.64
CA ALA A 335 13.41 -15.32 6.37
C ALA A 335 14.05 -14.75 7.67
N MET A 336 15.20 -15.26 8.10
CA MET A 336 16.05 -14.61 9.09
C MET A 336 16.44 -13.19 8.65
N PHE A 337 16.62 -12.99 7.35
CA PHE A 337 17.11 -11.74 6.74
C PHE A 337 16.02 -10.97 6.00
N LEU A 338 15.08 -11.67 5.36
CA LEU A 338 13.93 -11.09 4.67
C LEU A 338 12.63 -11.68 5.23
N PRO A 339 12.09 -11.12 6.33
CA PRO A 339 10.90 -11.64 6.99
C PRO A 339 9.57 -11.22 6.36
N HIS A 340 9.57 -10.54 5.23
CA HIS A 340 8.39 -10.04 4.51
C HIS A 340 8.39 -10.44 3.03
N GLY A 341 7.33 -10.08 2.32
CA GLY A 341 7.20 -10.31 0.87
C GLY A 341 8.05 -9.37 0.04
N LEU A 342 8.24 -9.72 -1.24
CA LEU A 342 8.95 -8.87 -2.20
C LEU A 342 8.12 -7.64 -2.62
N GLY A 343 6.80 -7.66 -2.43
CA GLY A 343 5.95 -6.55 -2.79
C GLY A 343 4.46 -6.85 -2.75
N HIS A 344 3.68 -5.86 -3.14
CA HIS A 344 2.22 -5.87 -3.10
C HIS A 344 1.65 -5.08 -4.27
N MET A 345 0.33 -5.18 -4.48
CA MET A 345 -0.38 -4.27 -5.40
C MET A 345 -0.38 -2.86 -4.83
N MET A 346 -0.22 -1.87 -5.70
CA MET A 346 -0.26 -0.45 -5.37
C MET A 346 -1.24 0.29 -6.28
N GLY A 347 -1.88 1.34 -5.79
CA GLY A 347 -2.88 2.09 -6.53
C GLY A 347 -3.49 3.25 -5.75
N MET A 348 -4.80 3.23 -5.53
CA MET A 348 -5.50 4.21 -4.67
C MET A 348 -5.24 3.99 -3.18
N ASP A 349 -4.83 2.80 -2.80
CA ASP A 349 -4.27 2.52 -1.49
C ASP A 349 -2.83 2.06 -1.69
N VAL A 350 -1.95 2.32 -0.73
CA VAL A 350 -0.55 1.87 -0.80
C VAL A 350 -0.50 0.33 -0.88
N HIS A 351 -1.18 -0.38 0.00
CA HIS A 351 -1.51 -1.79 -0.15
C HIS A 351 -2.88 -1.88 -0.84
N ASP A 352 -2.88 -1.83 -2.17
CA ASP A 352 -4.13 -1.63 -2.91
C ASP A 352 -5.11 -2.78 -2.67
N MET A 353 -6.32 -2.42 -2.24
CA MET A 353 -7.43 -3.34 -1.97
C MET A 353 -7.19 -4.38 -0.85
N GLU A 354 -6.14 -4.27 -0.02
CA GLU A 354 -5.84 -5.24 1.05
C GLU A 354 -7.04 -5.44 2.00
N GLY A 355 -7.81 -4.38 2.26
CA GLY A 355 -9.02 -4.42 3.07
C GLY A 355 -10.10 -5.39 2.55
N LEU A 356 -10.13 -5.67 1.24
CA LEU A 356 -11.07 -6.62 0.62
C LEU A 356 -10.69 -8.08 0.90
N GLY A 357 -9.44 -8.32 1.26
CA GLY A 357 -8.90 -9.64 1.55
C GLY A 357 -7.70 -9.97 0.67
N GLN A 358 -6.51 -10.04 1.27
CA GLN A 358 -5.24 -10.23 0.58
C GLN A 358 -5.23 -11.45 -0.35
N ILE A 359 -5.92 -12.53 0.07
CA ILE A 359 -6.02 -13.75 -0.72
C ILE A 359 -6.74 -13.55 -2.08
N TYR A 360 -7.60 -12.54 -2.18
CA TYR A 360 -8.34 -12.24 -3.42
C TYR A 360 -7.59 -11.25 -4.31
N VAL A 361 -6.72 -10.45 -3.71
CA VAL A 361 -5.94 -9.41 -4.40
C VAL A 361 -4.64 -9.98 -4.97
N GLY A 362 -3.85 -10.59 -4.12
CA GLY A 362 -2.49 -11.01 -4.45
C GLY A 362 -2.35 -12.48 -4.83
N PHE A 363 -3.42 -13.27 -4.76
CA PHE A 363 -3.39 -14.70 -5.03
C PHE A 363 -4.53 -15.13 -5.96
N ASP A 364 -4.45 -16.35 -6.47
CA ASP A 364 -5.42 -16.96 -7.37
C ASP A 364 -5.55 -18.48 -7.11
N GLU A 365 -6.22 -19.20 -8.01
CA GLU A 365 -6.37 -20.66 -7.88
C GLU A 365 -5.05 -21.42 -8.04
N GLU A 366 -4.10 -20.87 -8.81
CA GLU A 366 -2.80 -21.48 -9.07
C GLU A 366 -1.74 -21.17 -8.01
N THR A 367 -1.96 -20.10 -7.25
CA THR A 367 -0.97 -19.57 -6.29
C THR A 367 -1.63 -19.30 -4.96
N ARG A 368 -1.19 -19.99 -3.91
CA ARG A 368 -1.70 -19.82 -2.55
C ARG A 368 -0.58 -19.45 -1.59
N PRO A 369 -0.83 -18.61 -0.59
CA PRO A 369 0.18 -18.28 0.41
C PRO A 369 0.47 -19.52 1.29
N ASN A 370 1.74 -19.67 1.68
CA ASN A 370 2.12 -20.64 2.71
C ASN A 370 1.94 -19.98 4.09
N LEU A 371 0.81 -20.24 4.73
CA LEU A 371 0.47 -19.61 6.01
C LEU A 371 1.24 -20.18 7.23
N GLU A 372 1.96 -21.30 7.06
CA GLU A 372 2.68 -21.97 8.16
C GLU A 372 4.15 -21.54 8.25
N GLN A 373 4.77 -21.14 7.13
CA GLN A 373 6.19 -20.81 7.09
C GLN A 373 6.40 -19.31 7.39
N PHE A 374 7.22 -19.02 8.40
CA PHE A 374 7.62 -17.66 8.73
C PHE A 374 8.28 -16.97 7.51
N GLY A 375 7.98 -15.70 7.31
CA GLY A 375 8.42 -14.89 6.16
C GLY A 375 7.55 -15.04 4.92
N THR A 376 7.13 -16.27 4.57
CA THR A 376 6.22 -16.52 3.45
C THR A 376 4.73 -16.39 3.81
N ASN A 377 4.39 -16.51 5.09
CA ASN A 377 3.03 -16.36 5.59
C ASN A 377 2.46 -14.94 5.53
N CYS A 378 3.32 -13.96 5.34
CA CYS A 378 2.94 -12.54 5.21
C CYS A 378 3.05 -11.99 3.78
N LEU A 379 3.29 -12.87 2.78
CA LEU A 379 3.31 -12.45 1.38
C LEU A 379 1.98 -11.82 0.97
N ARG A 380 2.06 -10.66 0.33
CA ARG A 380 0.90 -9.92 -0.19
C ARG A 380 0.64 -10.19 -1.66
N MET A 381 1.66 -10.57 -2.44
CA MET A 381 1.53 -10.79 -3.88
C MET A 381 2.26 -12.07 -4.29
N GLY A 382 1.56 -12.94 -5.00
CA GLY A 382 2.12 -14.20 -5.51
C GLY A 382 1.55 -14.63 -6.86
N ARG A 383 0.40 -14.07 -7.26
CA ARG A 383 -0.30 -14.43 -8.50
C ARG A 383 0.50 -14.07 -9.76
N ARG A 384 0.02 -14.52 -10.93
CA ARG A 384 0.59 -14.13 -12.21
C ARG A 384 0.47 -12.64 -12.44
N LEU A 385 1.57 -12.04 -12.87
CA LEU A 385 1.61 -10.65 -13.31
C LEU A 385 0.86 -10.50 -14.63
N GLU A 386 0.10 -9.42 -14.74
CA GLU A 386 -0.64 -9.06 -15.94
C GLU A 386 -0.28 -7.63 -16.38
N GLU A 387 -0.34 -7.36 -17.69
CA GLU A 387 -0.14 -5.99 -18.20
C GLU A 387 -1.10 -5.00 -17.52
N GLY A 388 -0.58 -3.87 -17.10
CA GLY A 388 -1.33 -2.84 -16.38
C GLY A 388 -1.36 -3.01 -14.86
N PHE A 389 -0.77 -4.07 -14.30
CA PHE A 389 -0.56 -4.15 -12.85
C PHE A 389 0.50 -3.15 -12.42
N VAL A 390 0.27 -2.54 -11.27
CA VAL A 390 1.28 -1.76 -10.54
C VAL A 390 1.55 -2.46 -9.23
N ILE A 391 2.81 -2.77 -8.99
CA ILE A 391 3.29 -3.51 -7.80
C ILE A 391 4.54 -2.85 -7.25
N THR A 392 4.84 -3.06 -5.98
CA THR A 392 6.13 -2.70 -5.41
C THR A 392 7.16 -3.81 -5.64
N ASP A 393 8.43 -3.42 -5.61
CA ASP A 393 9.62 -4.28 -5.60
C ASP A 393 10.52 -3.80 -4.45
N GLU A 394 10.46 -4.49 -3.30
CA GLU A 394 10.98 -4.03 -2.01
C GLU A 394 11.91 -5.05 -1.32
N PRO A 395 12.94 -5.60 -1.97
CA PRO A 395 13.86 -6.48 -1.28
C PRO A 395 14.60 -5.75 -0.14
N GLY A 396 14.85 -6.49 0.94
CA GLY A 396 15.59 -5.98 2.09
C GLY A 396 16.38 -7.05 2.81
N ILE A 397 17.39 -6.62 3.55
CA ILE A 397 18.16 -7.45 4.47
C ILE A 397 18.21 -6.77 5.83
N TYR A 398 17.76 -7.50 6.84
CA TYR A 398 17.63 -7.00 8.20
C TYR A 398 18.35 -7.90 9.18
N PHE A 399 19.02 -7.29 10.15
CA PHE A 399 19.68 -8.00 11.26
C PHE A 399 18.91 -7.68 12.56
N ILE A 400 17.85 -8.46 12.82
CA ILE A 400 16.94 -8.25 13.96
C ILE A 400 17.47 -8.99 15.18
N PRO A 401 18.03 -8.33 16.22
CA PRO A 401 18.69 -9.01 17.33
C PRO A 401 17.78 -10.01 18.05
N ALA A 402 16.53 -9.64 18.32
CA ALA A 402 15.57 -10.50 18.99
C ALA A 402 15.26 -11.78 18.18
N LEU A 403 15.13 -11.69 16.86
CA LEU A 403 14.88 -12.83 15.98
C LEU A 403 16.11 -13.76 15.93
N ILE A 404 17.31 -13.18 15.83
CA ILE A 404 18.58 -13.92 15.85
C ILE A 404 18.70 -14.72 17.16
N ASP A 405 18.44 -14.08 18.30
CA ASP A 405 18.52 -14.72 19.61
C ASP A 405 17.47 -15.83 19.77
N GLU A 406 16.24 -15.56 19.36
CA GLU A 406 15.15 -16.55 19.43
C GLU A 406 15.45 -17.79 18.59
N TRP A 407 15.81 -17.61 17.32
CA TRP A 407 16.07 -18.71 16.41
C TRP A 407 17.32 -19.51 16.84
N ARG A 408 18.36 -18.81 17.30
CA ARG A 408 19.55 -19.45 17.87
C ARG A 408 19.22 -20.32 19.10
N ALA A 409 18.44 -19.78 20.04
CA ALA A 409 18.03 -20.50 21.24
C ALA A 409 17.20 -21.75 20.91
N LYS A 410 16.37 -21.70 19.89
CA LYS A 410 15.58 -22.83 19.40
C LYS A 410 16.36 -23.77 18.47
N GLY A 411 17.57 -23.42 18.06
CA GLY A 411 18.37 -24.18 17.10
C GLY A 411 17.75 -24.28 15.72
N LEU A 412 16.91 -23.30 15.34
CA LEU A 412 16.26 -23.27 14.05
C LEU A 412 17.27 -23.04 12.94
N HIS A 413 17.12 -23.73 11.81
CA HIS A 413 17.93 -23.56 10.61
C HIS A 413 19.46 -23.54 10.85
N LYS A 414 19.95 -24.22 11.92
CA LYS A 414 21.39 -24.24 12.29
C LYS A 414 22.30 -24.78 11.19
N ASP A 415 21.75 -25.59 10.28
CA ASP A 415 22.49 -26.14 9.14
C ASP A 415 22.68 -25.13 8.00
N PHE A 416 21.90 -24.05 8.01
CA PHE A 416 21.89 -23.01 6.98
C PHE A 416 22.33 -21.63 7.48
N ILE A 417 22.19 -21.35 8.78
CA ILE A 417 22.52 -20.05 9.38
C ILE A 417 23.82 -20.15 10.19
N ASN A 418 24.70 -19.19 10.03
CA ASN A 418 25.91 -19.04 10.83
C ASN A 418 25.68 -18.06 11.99
N TYR A 419 25.13 -18.53 13.09
CA TYR A 419 24.80 -17.70 14.24
C TYR A 419 26.01 -17.03 14.91
N GLU A 420 27.20 -17.62 14.83
CA GLU A 420 28.42 -17.00 15.36
C GLU A 420 28.79 -15.74 14.55
N LYS A 421 28.68 -15.83 13.22
CA LYS A 421 28.90 -14.68 12.35
C LYS A 421 27.80 -13.63 12.51
N LEU A 422 26.53 -14.05 12.66
CA LEU A 422 25.41 -13.14 12.87
C LEU A 422 25.52 -12.29 14.13
N GLU A 423 26.16 -12.81 15.18
CA GLU A 423 26.40 -12.05 16.41
C GLU A 423 27.15 -10.74 16.13
N THR A 424 28.04 -10.75 15.14
CA THR A 424 28.81 -9.57 14.75
C THR A 424 28.02 -8.57 13.88
N TYR A 425 26.76 -8.86 13.54
CA TYR A 425 25.87 -8.02 12.73
C TYR A 425 24.66 -7.47 13.49
N LYS A 426 24.51 -7.78 14.77
CA LYS A 426 23.37 -7.31 15.58
C LYS A 426 23.27 -5.77 15.70
N ASP A 427 24.35 -5.08 15.49
CA ASP A 427 24.44 -3.62 15.50
C ASP A 427 24.24 -2.97 14.13
N PHE A 428 24.07 -3.78 13.08
CA PHE A 428 24.05 -3.30 11.68
C PHE A 428 22.80 -2.49 11.33
N GLY A 429 21.62 -2.96 11.76
CA GLY A 429 20.33 -2.40 11.34
C GLY A 429 19.72 -3.17 10.16
N GLY A 430 19.21 -2.46 9.17
CA GLY A 430 18.61 -3.05 7.98
C GLY A 430 18.74 -2.15 6.76
N ILE A 431 18.61 -2.76 5.58
CA ILE A 431 18.63 -2.09 4.27
C ILE A 431 17.41 -2.57 3.49
N ARG A 432 16.62 -1.65 2.94
CA ARG A 432 15.60 -1.88 1.91
C ARG A 432 15.81 -0.90 0.76
N ILE A 433 15.58 -1.38 -0.46
CA ILE A 433 15.44 -0.58 -1.67
C ILE A 433 14.09 -0.95 -2.25
N GLU A 434 13.27 0.04 -2.60
CA GLU A 434 11.92 -0.18 -3.08
C GLU A 434 11.52 0.82 -4.14
N ASP A 435 10.92 0.32 -5.19
CA ASP A 435 10.33 1.12 -6.27
C ASP A 435 9.00 0.54 -6.74
N ASP A 436 8.16 1.43 -7.27
CA ASP A 436 6.90 1.09 -7.92
C ASP A 436 7.15 0.61 -9.35
N LEU A 437 6.65 -0.58 -9.71
CA LEU A 437 6.77 -1.18 -11.01
C LEU A 437 5.43 -1.22 -11.75
N LEU A 438 5.39 -0.68 -12.96
CA LEU A 438 4.32 -0.95 -13.93
C LEU A 438 4.66 -2.17 -14.76
N ILE A 439 3.80 -3.18 -14.75
CA ILE A 439 3.90 -4.32 -15.66
C ILE A 439 3.42 -3.90 -17.04
N THR A 440 4.33 -3.96 -18.01
CA THR A 440 4.09 -3.61 -19.41
C THR A 440 3.80 -4.86 -20.25
N LYS A 441 3.55 -4.67 -21.53
CA LYS A 441 3.27 -5.78 -22.45
C LYS A 441 4.36 -6.86 -22.47
N ASP A 442 5.64 -6.49 -22.39
CA ASP A 442 6.78 -7.40 -22.60
C ASP A 442 7.73 -7.49 -21.38
N GLY A 443 7.45 -6.75 -20.31
CA GLY A 443 8.30 -6.68 -19.11
C GLY A 443 7.69 -5.82 -18.02
N CYS A 444 8.52 -5.02 -17.37
CA CYS A 444 8.09 -3.97 -16.45
C CYS A 444 8.99 -2.74 -16.58
N ARG A 445 8.57 -1.65 -15.95
CA ARG A 445 9.39 -0.44 -15.81
C ARG A 445 9.12 0.22 -14.46
N PHE A 446 10.06 0.97 -13.98
CA PHE A 446 9.84 1.88 -12.86
C PHE A 446 8.80 2.94 -13.20
N LEU A 447 8.00 3.33 -12.21
CA LEU A 447 7.17 4.52 -12.25
C LEU A 447 7.95 5.73 -11.73
N GLY A 448 7.59 6.91 -12.22
CA GLY A 448 8.33 8.15 -11.97
C GLY A 448 9.33 8.48 -13.08
N LYS A 449 9.27 9.74 -13.55
CA LYS A 449 10.19 10.23 -14.61
C LYS A 449 11.62 10.39 -14.13
N GLU A 450 11.78 10.77 -12.87
CA GLU A 450 13.07 10.93 -12.20
C GLU A 450 13.22 9.79 -11.21
N LEU A 451 14.24 8.97 -11.40
CA LEU A 451 14.54 7.87 -10.49
C LEU A 451 15.21 8.40 -9.22
N ILE A 452 14.74 7.96 -8.08
CA ILE A 452 15.36 8.23 -6.79
C ILE A 452 16.73 7.50 -6.79
N PRO A 453 17.84 8.17 -6.47
CA PRO A 453 19.14 7.50 -6.43
C PRO A 453 19.11 6.25 -5.55
N TYR A 454 19.53 5.10 -6.10
CA TYR A 454 19.62 3.84 -5.35
C TYR A 454 20.98 3.12 -5.51
N HIS A 455 21.74 3.40 -6.57
CA HIS A 455 23.11 2.91 -6.65
C HIS A 455 23.97 3.62 -5.60
N PRO A 456 24.84 2.93 -4.86
CA PRO A 456 25.65 3.54 -3.78
C PRO A 456 26.42 4.79 -4.19
N LYS A 457 27.01 4.77 -5.39
CA LYS A 457 27.73 5.94 -5.93
C LYS A 457 26.83 7.14 -6.18
N ASP A 458 25.63 6.91 -6.70
CA ASP A 458 24.67 7.97 -7.02
C ASP A 458 24.10 8.57 -5.74
N VAL A 459 23.85 7.73 -4.73
CA VAL A 459 23.43 8.15 -3.38
C VAL A 459 24.50 9.04 -2.74
N GLU A 460 25.78 8.57 -2.70
CA GLU A 460 26.89 9.34 -2.15
C GLU A 460 27.10 10.65 -2.90
N GLU A 461 27.04 10.61 -4.24
CA GLU A 461 27.16 11.80 -5.08
C GLU A 461 26.04 12.81 -4.81
N TYR A 462 24.78 12.35 -4.71
CA TYR A 462 23.67 13.20 -4.40
C TYR A 462 23.81 13.87 -3.03
N MET A 463 24.13 13.09 -2.00
CA MET A 463 24.32 13.60 -0.63
C MET A 463 25.51 14.55 -0.52
N SER A 464 26.57 14.38 -1.32
CA SER A 464 27.76 15.24 -1.28
C SER A 464 27.55 16.61 -1.94
N LYS A 465 26.61 16.72 -2.89
CA LYS A 465 26.32 17.96 -3.63
C LYS A 465 25.31 18.87 -2.93
N ASN A 466 24.58 18.36 -1.96
CA ASN A 466 23.47 19.00 -1.28
C ASN A 466 23.60 18.90 0.25
#